data_cddb4e677e9b07f4728e82f57519d97c
#
_entry.id   cddb4e677e9b07f4728e82f57519d97c
#
_cell.length_a   1.000
_cell.length_b   1.000
_cell.length_c   1.000
_cell.angle_alpha   90.00
_cell.angle_beta   90.00
_cell.angle_gamma   90.00
#
_symmetry.space_group_name_H-M   'P 1'
#
loop_
_entity.id
_entity.type
_entity.pdbx_description
1 polymer ?
#
loop_
_entity_poly.entity_id
_entity_poly.type
_entity_poly.pdbx_seq_one_letter_code
_entity_poly.pdbx_strand_id
1 'polypeptide(L)'
;PPPKERLHGRNSDWKHLYNADIISMPDKWEYPWYASWDLAFHCISLAIVDPAFAKRQLILFLREWYMHPNGQIPAYEWALGDVNPPVHAWAALRIYRIEAKRKGVADRAFLERVFHKLLLNFTWWVNRKDDEGNNVFEGGFLGLDNIGVFDRSKELPEGGHLEQSDGTSWMAMFSLNMLAIALELAREDKVYEDVASKFFEHFVYIADAMNNLGAECTELWNERDGFYYDVLHMQGHQIPIRLRSMVGLIPLFAVETLEYDWIKDLPDFLRRTEWFLQNRPDLTDDIACLQQPGSNGRRLLALVSEERLRRVLRVMLSESEFLSDYGIRALSRYYKANPYIVEAGGETYRVDYEPGESRSGMFGGNSNWRGPIWFPANYLMIESLQKFDYFFGENFRVEFPTGSGKMLTLWEVSLELEKRLCNIFLKDENGRRAVFGNTEKFQTDEHWRDHLLFFEYFHGDHGRGLGANHQTGWTGLIGKVLQQLGEYENTQPNRKFGVTINTTTDELLRAAGIEK
;
A
#
# COMPACT_ATOMS: atom_id res chain seq x y z
N PRO A 1 0.63 -13.40 -39.29
CA PRO A 1 0.24 -12.07 -38.83
C PRO A 1 -0.93 -12.18 -37.86
N PRO A 2 -1.02 -11.29 -36.86
CA PRO A 2 -2.15 -11.31 -35.94
C PRO A 2 -3.48 -11.12 -36.70
N PRO A 3 -4.58 -11.68 -36.19
CA PRO A 3 -5.90 -11.51 -36.82
C PRO A 3 -6.26 -10.04 -36.99
N LYS A 4 -7.00 -9.70 -38.06
CA LYS A 4 -7.36 -8.30 -38.35
C LYS A 4 -8.22 -7.66 -37.25
N GLU A 5 -9.00 -8.47 -36.53
CA GLU A 5 -9.83 -8.07 -35.39
C GLU A 5 -9.00 -7.50 -34.25
N ARG A 6 -7.74 -7.94 -34.11
CA ARG A 6 -6.81 -7.43 -33.10
C ARG A 6 -6.44 -5.94 -33.32
N LEU A 7 -6.61 -5.42 -34.53
CA LEU A 7 -6.35 -4.01 -34.82
C LEU A 7 -7.37 -3.05 -34.19
N HIS A 8 -8.51 -3.57 -33.77
CA HIS A 8 -9.62 -2.78 -33.18
C HIS A 8 -10.10 -3.33 -31.81
N GLY A 9 -9.43 -4.35 -31.30
CA GLY A 9 -9.73 -4.93 -30.00
C GLY A 9 -9.01 -4.19 -28.85
N ARG A 10 -9.28 -4.62 -27.61
CA ARG A 10 -8.68 -4.05 -26.38
C ARG A 10 -7.15 -3.98 -26.40
N ASN A 11 -6.48 -4.86 -27.14
CA ASN A 11 -5.03 -4.92 -27.27
C ASN A 11 -4.51 -4.29 -28.57
N SER A 12 -5.28 -3.44 -29.24
CA SER A 12 -4.86 -2.82 -30.49
C SER A 12 -3.53 -2.07 -30.36
N ASP A 13 -3.33 -1.42 -29.22
CA ASP A 13 -2.13 -0.63 -28.93
C ASP A 13 -0.98 -1.48 -28.34
N TRP A 14 -1.26 -2.71 -27.87
CA TRP A 14 -0.28 -3.59 -27.27
C TRP A 14 0.07 -4.79 -28.16
N LYS A 15 0.85 -4.53 -29.18
CA LYS A 15 1.22 -5.53 -30.21
C LYS A 15 2.19 -6.60 -29.69
N HIS A 16 2.80 -6.38 -28.54
CA HIS A 16 3.85 -7.24 -27.97
C HIS A 16 3.34 -8.23 -26.92
N LEU A 17 2.08 -8.13 -26.51
CA LEU A 17 1.50 -9.02 -25.49
C LEU A 17 1.61 -10.49 -25.89
N TYR A 18 2.19 -11.30 -25.02
CA TYR A 18 2.33 -12.75 -25.20
C TYR A 18 2.11 -13.49 -23.88
N ASN A 19 0.91 -14.03 -23.70
CA ASN A 19 0.46 -14.71 -22.47
C ASN A 19 0.71 -16.21 -22.56
N ALA A 20 1.96 -16.64 -22.40
CA ALA A 20 2.33 -18.07 -22.40
C ALA A 20 2.93 -18.54 -21.06
N ASP A 21 3.04 -17.66 -20.10
CA ASP A 21 3.66 -17.95 -18.80
C ASP A 21 2.61 -18.39 -17.75
N ILE A 22 3.09 -19.06 -16.70
CA ILE A 22 2.29 -19.32 -15.51
C ILE A 22 2.39 -18.08 -14.63
N ILE A 23 1.25 -17.42 -14.40
CA ILE A 23 1.16 -16.15 -13.66
C ILE A 23 0.22 -16.34 -12.48
N SER A 24 0.64 -15.86 -11.30
CA SER A 24 -0.22 -15.79 -10.14
C SER A 24 -1.32 -14.76 -10.38
N MET A 25 -2.57 -15.19 -10.43
CA MET A 25 -3.75 -14.35 -10.64
C MET A 25 -4.51 -14.12 -9.34
N PRO A 26 -5.31 -13.04 -9.23
CA PRO A 26 -6.13 -12.78 -8.05
C PRO A 26 -7.11 -13.90 -7.77
N ASP A 27 -7.83 -14.36 -8.80
CA ASP A 27 -8.87 -15.39 -8.69
C ASP A 27 -9.03 -16.16 -10.00
N LYS A 28 -9.61 -17.38 -9.96
CA LYS A 28 -9.83 -18.21 -11.16
C LYS A 28 -11.16 -17.93 -11.85
N TRP A 29 -12.10 -17.33 -11.15
CA TRP A 29 -13.49 -17.26 -11.58
C TRP A 29 -13.93 -15.84 -11.90
N GLU A 30 -13.74 -14.91 -10.97
CA GLU A 30 -14.19 -13.53 -11.10
C GLU A 30 -13.15 -12.69 -11.83
N TYR A 31 -11.86 -12.94 -11.55
CA TYR A 31 -10.72 -12.22 -12.14
C TYR A 31 -9.72 -13.19 -12.76
N PRO A 32 -10.10 -13.90 -13.86
CA PRO A 32 -9.23 -14.90 -14.49
C PRO A 32 -8.17 -14.26 -15.41
N TRP A 33 -7.62 -13.13 -15.01
CA TRP A 33 -6.56 -12.40 -15.67
C TRP A 33 -5.53 -11.90 -14.65
N TYR A 34 -4.33 -11.57 -15.11
CA TYR A 34 -3.32 -11.03 -14.23
C TYR A 34 -3.60 -9.57 -13.89
N ALA A 35 -3.25 -9.16 -12.64
CA ALA A 35 -3.31 -7.81 -12.16
C ALA A 35 -1.98 -7.43 -11.53
N SER A 36 -1.47 -6.24 -11.85
CA SER A 36 -0.07 -5.89 -11.56
C SER A 36 0.21 -5.73 -10.07
N TRP A 37 -0.59 -4.96 -9.36
CA TRP A 37 -0.33 -4.74 -7.94
C TRP A 37 -0.68 -5.96 -7.08
N ASP A 38 -1.71 -6.73 -7.45
CA ASP A 38 -2.06 -7.99 -6.81
C ASP A 38 -0.88 -8.94 -6.80
N LEU A 39 -0.26 -9.18 -7.97
CA LEU A 39 0.91 -10.05 -8.10
C LEU A 39 2.04 -9.63 -7.17
N ALA A 40 2.29 -8.34 -7.02
CA ALA A 40 3.35 -7.85 -6.14
C ALA A 40 3.11 -8.28 -4.68
N PHE A 41 1.88 -8.19 -4.18
CA PHE A 41 1.51 -8.67 -2.85
C PHE A 41 1.54 -10.20 -2.74
N HIS A 42 1.07 -10.92 -3.77
CA HIS A 42 1.17 -12.39 -3.83
C HIS A 42 2.60 -12.86 -3.63
N CYS A 43 3.55 -12.18 -4.26
CA CYS A 43 4.95 -12.53 -4.22
C CYS A 43 5.57 -12.46 -2.82
N ILE A 44 5.02 -11.67 -1.90
CA ILE A 44 5.48 -11.61 -0.50
C ILE A 44 5.20 -12.94 0.21
N SER A 45 3.98 -13.47 0.06
CA SER A 45 3.60 -14.76 0.63
C SER A 45 4.31 -15.92 -0.07
N LEU A 46 4.40 -15.86 -1.40
CA LEU A 46 5.13 -16.86 -2.19
C LEU A 46 6.62 -16.91 -1.81
N ALA A 47 7.24 -15.79 -1.44
CA ALA A 47 8.65 -15.75 -1.03
C ALA A 47 8.93 -16.53 0.28
N ILE A 48 7.90 -16.73 1.12
CA ILE A 48 8.03 -17.57 2.32
C ILE A 48 8.16 -19.03 1.92
N VAL A 49 7.48 -19.46 0.85
CA VAL A 49 7.44 -20.84 0.38
C VAL A 49 8.53 -21.11 -0.64
N ASP A 50 8.52 -20.36 -1.74
CA ASP A 50 9.48 -20.47 -2.86
C ASP A 50 9.94 -19.08 -3.33
N PRO A 51 11.03 -18.53 -2.76
CA PRO A 51 11.56 -17.23 -3.17
C PRO A 51 11.98 -17.18 -4.66
N ALA A 52 12.40 -18.30 -5.23
CA ALA A 52 12.81 -18.34 -6.63
C ALA A 52 11.59 -18.19 -7.57
N PHE A 53 10.47 -18.80 -7.23
CA PHE A 53 9.23 -18.62 -7.96
C PHE A 53 8.71 -17.18 -7.80
N ALA A 54 8.66 -16.64 -6.59
CA ALA A 54 8.25 -15.26 -6.33
C ALA A 54 9.07 -14.24 -7.14
N LYS A 55 10.40 -14.39 -7.18
CA LYS A 55 11.28 -13.54 -8.01
C LYS A 55 10.96 -13.64 -9.50
N ARG A 56 10.70 -14.87 -10.01
CA ARG A 56 10.31 -15.04 -11.41
C ARG A 56 9.00 -14.37 -11.74
N GLN A 57 8.00 -14.43 -10.85
CA GLN A 57 6.70 -13.78 -11.03
C GLN A 57 6.85 -12.25 -11.15
N LEU A 58 7.60 -11.60 -10.26
CA LEU A 58 7.86 -10.16 -10.38
C LEU A 58 8.58 -9.79 -11.68
N ILE A 59 9.58 -10.59 -12.08
CA ILE A 59 10.33 -10.35 -13.32
C ILE A 59 9.44 -10.46 -14.56
N LEU A 60 8.43 -11.34 -14.55
CA LEU A 60 7.54 -11.51 -15.69
C LEU A 60 6.89 -10.19 -16.11
N PHE A 61 6.31 -9.44 -15.18
CA PHE A 61 5.63 -8.18 -15.51
C PHE A 61 6.57 -7.07 -15.96
N LEU A 62 7.84 -7.25 -15.76
CA LEU A 62 8.88 -6.32 -16.23
C LEU A 62 9.48 -6.75 -17.57
N ARG A 63 8.94 -7.80 -18.21
CA ARG A 63 9.38 -8.25 -19.52
C ARG A 63 8.66 -7.51 -20.64
N GLU A 64 9.29 -7.48 -21.79
CA GLU A 64 8.90 -6.75 -22.98
C GLU A 64 7.49 -7.11 -23.51
N TRP A 65 6.97 -8.27 -23.15
CA TRP A 65 5.65 -8.73 -23.59
C TRP A 65 4.54 -8.52 -22.57
N TYR A 66 4.87 -8.12 -21.32
CA TYR A 66 3.91 -7.72 -20.28
C TYR A 66 3.98 -6.23 -19.96
N MET A 67 5.16 -5.62 -19.98
CA MET A 67 5.34 -4.19 -19.82
C MET A 67 5.26 -3.52 -21.21
N HIS A 68 4.45 -2.48 -21.33
CA HIS A 68 4.36 -1.71 -22.57
C HIS A 68 5.72 -1.07 -22.91
N PRO A 69 6.09 -0.90 -24.21
CA PRO A 69 7.36 -0.27 -24.60
C PRO A 69 7.61 1.12 -24.02
N ASN A 70 6.57 1.89 -23.65
CA ASN A 70 6.72 3.18 -22.96
C ASN A 70 7.05 3.07 -21.46
N GLY A 71 7.15 1.85 -20.92
CA GLY A 71 7.43 1.59 -19.50
C GLY A 71 6.18 1.37 -18.63
N GLN A 72 4.99 1.50 -19.16
CA GLN A 72 3.75 1.24 -18.41
C GLN A 72 3.62 -0.24 -18.06
N ILE A 73 3.32 -0.51 -16.80
CA ILE A 73 2.79 -1.80 -16.35
C ILE A 73 1.27 -1.60 -16.29
N PRO A 74 0.48 -2.29 -17.11
CA PRO A 74 -0.98 -2.09 -17.14
C PRO A 74 -1.61 -2.55 -15.80
N ALA A 75 -2.73 -1.96 -15.43
CA ALA A 75 -3.44 -2.29 -14.20
C ALA A 75 -3.79 -3.79 -14.15
N TYR A 76 -4.39 -4.25 -15.21
CA TYR A 76 -4.73 -5.66 -15.44
C TYR A 76 -4.65 -5.95 -16.94
N GLU A 77 -4.77 -7.20 -17.32
CA GLU A 77 -4.76 -7.65 -18.71
C GLU A 77 -5.74 -6.83 -19.57
N TRP A 78 -5.23 -6.29 -20.68
CA TRP A 78 -5.95 -5.42 -21.63
C TRP A 78 -6.35 -4.02 -21.15
N ALA A 79 -5.89 -3.56 -19.97
CA ALA A 79 -6.19 -2.23 -19.49
C ALA A 79 -4.95 -1.34 -19.53
N LEU A 80 -4.78 -0.57 -20.60
CA LEU A 80 -3.74 0.47 -20.70
C LEU A 80 -4.28 1.85 -20.32
N GLY A 81 -5.60 2.03 -20.20
CA GLY A 81 -6.23 3.26 -19.71
C GLY A 81 -6.13 3.44 -18.20
N ASP A 82 -6.07 2.33 -17.47
CA ASP A 82 -6.00 2.31 -16.00
C ASP A 82 -4.62 1.92 -15.49
N VAL A 83 -4.29 2.32 -14.29
CA VAL A 83 -3.04 1.98 -13.61
C VAL A 83 -3.32 1.53 -12.18
N ASN A 84 -2.47 0.65 -11.67
CA ASN A 84 -2.44 0.26 -10.27
C ASN A 84 -1.28 0.95 -9.55
N PRO A 85 -1.30 1.03 -8.21
CA PRO A 85 -0.21 1.56 -7.43
C PRO A 85 1.14 0.91 -7.78
N PRO A 86 2.24 1.69 -7.89
CA PRO A 86 3.54 1.18 -8.31
C PRO A 86 4.28 0.48 -7.17
N VAL A 87 3.78 -0.67 -6.71
CA VAL A 87 4.30 -1.41 -5.55
C VAL A 87 5.38 -2.47 -5.89
N HIS A 88 5.78 -2.59 -7.15
CA HIS A 88 6.77 -3.60 -7.59
C HIS A 88 8.15 -3.40 -6.96
N ALA A 89 8.62 -2.15 -6.80
CA ALA A 89 9.90 -1.86 -6.15
C ALA A 89 9.88 -2.27 -4.67
N TRP A 90 8.80 -1.95 -3.97
CA TRP A 90 8.57 -2.39 -2.61
C TRP A 90 8.61 -3.92 -2.50
N ALA A 91 7.86 -4.63 -3.34
CA ALA A 91 7.81 -6.09 -3.32
C ALA A 91 9.18 -6.71 -3.62
N ALA A 92 9.91 -6.19 -4.61
CA ALA A 92 11.24 -6.68 -4.96
C ALA A 92 12.23 -6.57 -3.79
N LEU A 93 12.27 -5.40 -3.12
CA LEU A 93 13.13 -5.19 -1.97
C LEU A 93 12.75 -6.09 -0.79
N ARG A 94 11.44 -6.30 -0.58
CA ARG A 94 10.94 -7.21 0.48
C ARG A 94 11.33 -8.66 0.21
N ILE A 95 11.15 -9.16 -0.99
CA ILE A 95 11.53 -10.53 -1.37
C ILE A 95 13.04 -10.72 -1.25
N TYR A 96 13.82 -9.75 -1.71
CA TYR A 96 15.28 -9.74 -1.55
C TYR A 96 15.68 -9.90 -0.08
N ARG A 97 15.08 -9.11 0.83
CA ARG A 97 15.35 -9.16 2.27
C ARG A 97 14.85 -10.45 2.93
N ILE A 98 13.67 -10.97 2.54
CA ILE A 98 13.12 -12.25 3.03
C ILE A 98 14.06 -13.40 2.67
N GLU A 99 14.49 -13.46 1.42
CA GLU A 99 15.42 -14.52 0.96
C GLU A 99 16.78 -14.40 1.65
N ALA A 100 17.35 -13.20 1.74
CA ALA A 100 18.62 -12.95 2.41
C ALA A 100 18.58 -13.39 3.90
N LYS A 101 17.53 -13.04 4.61
CA LYS A 101 17.32 -13.46 6.02
C LYS A 101 17.23 -14.99 6.14
N ARG A 102 16.54 -15.64 5.20
CA ARG A 102 16.28 -17.08 5.23
C ARG A 102 17.49 -17.92 4.80
N LYS A 103 18.22 -17.47 3.76
CA LYS A 103 19.33 -18.22 3.16
C LYS A 103 20.71 -17.75 3.63
N GLY A 104 20.81 -16.61 4.30
CA GLY A 104 22.06 -15.97 4.67
C GLY A 104 22.81 -15.32 3.51
N VAL A 105 22.24 -15.34 2.30
CA VAL A 105 22.84 -14.76 1.08
C VAL A 105 21.78 -13.96 0.33
N ALA A 106 22.12 -12.73 -0.05
CA ALA A 106 21.29 -11.84 -0.82
C ALA A 106 21.49 -12.06 -2.33
N ASP A 107 20.40 -12.10 -3.10
CA ASP A 107 20.43 -12.21 -4.56
C ASP A 107 20.52 -10.83 -5.22
N ARG A 108 21.71 -10.24 -5.20
CA ARG A 108 21.98 -8.94 -5.79
C ARG A 108 21.60 -8.89 -7.29
N ALA A 109 21.89 -9.94 -8.05
CA ALA A 109 21.62 -9.95 -9.49
C ALA A 109 20.11 -9.84 -9.79
N PHE A 110 19.26 -10.43 -8.93
CA PHE A 110 17.81 -10.22 -8.99
C PHE A 110 17.44 -8.75 -8.74
N LEU A 111 17.97 -8.17 -7.66
CA LEU A 111 17.63 -6.78 -7.28
C LEU A 111 18.06 -5.79 -8.36
N GLU A 112 19.26 -5.94 -8.90
CA GLU A 112 19.82 -5.12 -9.97
C GLU A 112 18.98 -5.23 -11.27
N ARG A 113 18.62 -6.45 -11.65
CA ARG A 113 17.77 -6.70 -12.82
C ARG A 113 16.41 -6.02 -12.71
N VAL A 114 15.76 -6.14 -11.56
CA VAL A 114 14.45 -5.51 -11.30
C VAL A 114 14.61 -3.99 -11.31
N PHE A 115 15.65 -3.46 -10.66
CA PHE A 115 15.92 -2.02 -10.60
C PHE A 115 16.02 -1.40 -12.00
N HIS A 116 16.83 -1.97 -12.90
CA HIS A 116 17.00 -1.46 -14.26
C HIS A 116 15.69 -1.47 -15.06
N LYS A 117 14.84 -2.47 -14.88
CA LYS A 117 13.54 -2.52 -15.54
C LYS A 117 12.55 -1.51 -14.95
N LEU A 118 12.56 -1.33 -13.63
CA LEU A 118 11.69 -0.37 -12.96
C LEU A 118 12.07 1.09 -13.24
N LEU A 119 13.30 1.39 -13.68
CA LEU A 119 13.65 2.73 -14.19
C LEU A 119 12.73 3.16 -15.34
N LEU A 120 12.38 2.25 -16.25
CA LEU A 120 11.46 2.54 -17.36
C LEU A 120 10.06 2.86 -16.84
N ASN A 121 9.57 2.06 -15.89
CA ASN A 121 8.27 2.26 -15.27
C ASN A 121 8.23 3.55 -14.44
N PHE A 122 9.29 3.86 -13.71
CA PHE A 122 9.41 5.11 -12.95
C PHE A 122 9.36 6.32 -13.87
N THR A 123 10.08 6.28 -15.00
CA THR A 123 10.06 7.36 -16.00
C THR A 123 8.65 7.55 -16.58
N TRP A 124 7.95 6.45 -16.86
CA TRP A 124 6.56 6.52 -17.33
C TRP A 124 5.66 7.24 -16.31
N TRP A 125 5.78 6.91 -15.02
CA TRP A 125 5.03 7.54 -13.95
C TRP A 125 5.37 9.03 -13.78
N VAL A 126 6.64 9.40 -13.82
CA VAL A 126 7.09 10.81 -13.71
C VAL A 126 6.51 11.69 -14.82
N ASN A 127 6.23 11.11 -15.99
CA ASN A 127 5.60 11.82 -17.10
C ASN A 127 4.06 11.97 -16.98
N ARG A 128 3.46 11.49 -15.89
CA ARG A 128 2.04 11.65 -15.57
C ARG A 128 1.80 12.67 -14.45
N LYS A 129 2.64 13.67 -14.37
CA LYS A 129 2.42 14.83 -13.52
C LYS A 129 1.27 15.67 -14.06
N ASP A 130 0.74 16.53 -13.18
CA ASP A 130 -0.17 17.58 -13.53
C ASP A 130 0.39 18.46 -14.67
N ASP A 131 -0.47 18.99 -15.51
CA ASP A 131 -0.09 19.84 -16.66
C ASP A 131 0.61 21.14 -16.23
N GLU A 132 0.39 21.59 -14.99
CA GLU A 132 0.99 22.80 -14.43
C GLU A 132 2.41 22.55 -13.87
N GLY A 133 2.83 21.30 -13.73
CA GLY A 133 4.18 20.93 -13.29
C GLY A 133 4.42 21.07 -11.78
N ASN A 134 3.37 21.07 -10.96
CA ASN A 134 3.44 21.21 -9.49
C ASN A 134 3.97 19.96 -8.78
N ASN A 135 4.28 18.88 -9.51
CA ASN A 135 4.67 17.57 -8.99
C ASN A 135 3.57 16.82 -8.19
N VAL A 136 2.33 17.15 -8.42
CA VAL A 136 1.16 16.38 -8.03
C VAL A 136 0.89 15.32 -9.12
N PHE A 137 0.36 14.18 -8.75
CA PHE A 137 0.10 13.10 -9.68
C PHE A 137 -1.39 12.78 -9.76
N GLU A 138 -1.91 12.85 -10.98
CA GLU A 138 -3.24 12.41 -11.32
C GLU A 138 -3.19 10.93 -11.66
N GLY A 139 -3.37 10.08 -10.65
CA GLY A 139 -3.24 8.62 -10.81
C GLY A 139 -4.43 7.96 -11.50
N GLY A 140 -5.57 8.63 -11.57
CA GLY A 140 -6.82 8.04 -12.07
C GLY A 140 -7.33 6.94 -11.16
N PHE A 141 -7.59 5.76 -11.72
CA PHE A 141 -8.24 4.61 -11.06
C PHE A 141 -7.50 4.11 -9.80
N LEU A 142 -6.21 3.82 -9.86
CA LEU A 142 -5.34 3.38 -8.76
C LEU A 142 -5.86 2.16 -7.95
N GLY A 143 -6.68 1.29 -8.54
CA GLY A 143 -7.14 0.07 -7.90
C GLY A 143 -8.10 0.24 -6.71
N LEU A 144 -8.58 1.46 -6.44
CA LEU A 144 -9.48 1.77 -5.34
C LEU A 144 -10.90 2.06 -5.86
N ASP A 145 -11.54 1.09 -6.44
CA ASP A 145 -12.73 1.19 -7.28
C ASP A 145 -13.72 2.31 -6.92
N ASN A 146 -14.56 2.11 -5.92
CA ASN A 146 -15.61 3.06 -5.55
C ASN A 146 -15.25 3.95 -4.34
N ILE A 147 -13.97 4.13 -4.05
CA ILE A 147 -13.54 4.83 -2.81
C ILE A 147 -13.94 6.30 -2.75
N GLY A 148 -13.97 6.95 -3.89
CA GLY A 148 -14.29 8.38 -4.02
C GLY A 148 -15.77 8.66 -4.28
N VAL A 149 -16.06 9.92 -4.51
CA VAL A 149 -17.38 10.39 -4.96
C VAL A 149 -17.55 10.21 -6.47
N PHE A 150 -16.45 10.22 -7.21
CA PHE A 150 -16.42 10.11 -8.66
C PHE A 150 -15.84 8.76 -9.09
N ASP A 151 -16.25 8.31 -10.28
CA ASP A 151 -15.59 7.22 -10.99
C ASP A 151 -14.27 7.73 -11.59
N ARG A 152 -13.16 7.34 -10.97
CA ARG A 152 -11.81 7.82 -11.34
C ARG A 152 -11.32 7.31 -12.70
N SER A 153 -12.02 6.35 -13.32
CA SER A 153 -11.74 5.86 -14.68
C SER A 153 -12.45 6.66 -15.77
N LYS A 154 -13.26 7.65 -15.40
CA LYS A 154 -14.06 8.46 -16.32
C LYS A 154 -13.68 9.93 -16.25
N GLU A 155 -14.05 10.65 -17.29
CA GLU A 155 -13.97 12.10 -17.27
C GLU A 155 -14.80 12.68 -16.13
N LEU A 156 -14.25 13.63 -15.42
CA LEU A 156 -14.91 14.31 -14.32
C LEU A 156 -15.94 15.33 -14.83
N PRO A 157 -16.93 15.72 -14.00
CA PRO A 157 -17.90 16.70 -14.38
C PRO A 157 -17.26 17.99 -14.92
N GLU A 158 -17.83 18.52 -16.01
CA GLU A 158 -17.45 19.79 -16.63
C GLU A 158 -15.95 19.90 -17.01
N GLY A 159 -15.30 18.77 -17.31
CA GLY A 159 -13.88 18.72 -17.66
C GLY A 159 -12.96 19.06 -16.49
N GLY A 160 -13.42 18.90 -15.26
CA GLY A 160 -12.60 19.05 -14.05
C GLY A 160 -11.48 18.03 -13.99
N HIS A 161 -10.47 18.31 -13.15
CA HIS A 161 -9.40 17.36 -12.81
C HIS A 161 -9.29 17.19 -11.29
N LEU A 162 -8.75 16.06 -10.86
CA LEU A 162 -8.64 15.70 -9.46
C LEU A 162 -7.17 15.56 -9.07
N GLU A 163 -6.69 16.47 -8.25
CA GLU A 163 -5.41 16.29 -7.56
C GLU A 163 -5.57 15.21 -6.50
N GLN A 164 -4.86 14.11 -6.69
CA GLN A 164 -5.04 12.92 -5.87
C GLN A 164 -3.97 12.82 -4.79
N SER A 165 -4.43 12.82 -3.53
CA SER A 165 -3.57 12.59 -2.36
C SER A 165 -2.93 11.20 -2.40
N ASP A 166 -3.67 10.17 -2.78
CA ASP A 166 -3.13 8.81 -2.91
C ASP A 166 -2.18 8.67 -4.10
N GLY A 167 -2.53 9.21 -5.28
CA GLY A 167 -1.67 9.16 -6.47
C GLY A 167 -0.30 9.76 -6.21
N THR A 168 -0.26 10.95 -5.61
CA THR A 168 0.97 11.64 -5.25
C THR A 168 1.76 10.88 -4.17
N SER A 169 1.07 10.32 -3.18
CA SER A 169 1.69 9.53 -2.11
C SER A 169 2.29 8.21 -2.61
N TRP A 170 1.63 7.54 -3.55
CA TRP A 170 2.18 6.34 -4.19
C TRP A 170 3.47 6.64 -4.94
N MET A 171 3.57 7.80 -5.59
CA MET A 171 4.80 8.20 -6.27
C MET A 171 5.91 8.57 -5.28
N ALA A 172 5.58 9.19 -4.15
CA ALA A 172 6.53 9.39 -3.06
C ALA A 172 7.06 8.05 -2.54
N MET A 173 6.19 7.08 -2.27
CA MET A 173 6.57 5.73 -1.85
C MET A 173 7.44 5.04 -2.89
N PHE A 174 7.10 5.13 -4.18
CA PHE A 174 7.89 4.54 -5.27
C PHE A 174 9.28 5.15 -5.33
N SER A 175 9.40 6.48 -5.21
CA SER A 175 10.69 7.18 -5.15
C SER A 175 11.56 6.66 -3.99
N LEU A 176 10.98 6.52 -2.79
CA LEU A 176 11.69 6.00 -1.61
C LEU A 176 12.08 4.52 -1.78
N ASN A 177 11.24 3.69 -2.38
CA ASN A 177 11.57 2.30 -2.63
C ASN A 177 12.71 2.15 -3.65
N MET A 178 12.69 2.95 -4.72
CA MET A 178 13.78 2.98 -5.70
C MET A 178 15.07 3.55 -5.10
N LEU A 179 14.98 4.56 -4.25
CA LEU A 179 16.10 5.07 -3.46
C LEU A 179 16.71 3.98 -2.59
N ALA A 180 15.89 3.25 -1.83
CA ALA A 180 16.36 2.19 -0.95
C ALA A 180 17.06 1.05 -1.72
N ILE A 181 16.56 0.68 -2.91
CA ILE A 181 17.21 -0.28 -3.79
C ILE A 181 18.54 0.27 -4.31
N ALA A 182 18.56 1.53 -4.78
CA ALA A 182 19.78 2.15 -5.30
C ALA A 182 20.87 2.23 -4.22
N LEU A 183 20.54 2.60 -2.99
CA LEU A 183 21.46 2.62 -1.86
C LEU A 183 21.99 1.22 -1.50
N GLU A 184 21.14 0.19 -1.54
CA GLU A 184 21.58 -1.19 -1.33
C GLU A 184 22.58 -1.62 -2.42
N LEU A 185 22.31 -1.29 -3.68
CA LEU A 185 23.21 -1.58 -4.82
C LEU A 185 24.50 -0.75 -4.74
N ALA A 186 24.44 0.50 -4.28
CA ALA A 186 25.59 1.41 -4.14
C ALA A 186 26.63 0.92 -3.11
N ARG A 187 26.26 0.03 -2.20
CA ARG A 187 27.21 -0.57 -1.23
C ARG A 187 28.37 -1.32 -1.92
N GLU A 188 28.11 -1.92 -3.06
CA GLU A 188 29.11 -2.66 -3.83
C GLU A 188 29.55 -1.91 -5.09
N ASP A 189 28.65 -1.15 -5.74
CA ASP A 189 28.94 -0.39 -6.95
C ASP A 189 28.50 1.06 -6.84
N LYS A 190 29.47 1.96 -6.71
CA LYS A 190 29.26 3.42 -6.50
C LYS A 190 28.52 4.14 -7.63
N VAL A 191 28.42 3.53 -8.81
CA VAL A 191 27.62 4.07 -9.93
C VAL A 191 26.16 4.32 -9.52
N TYR A 192 25.63 3.55 -8.57
CA TYR A 192 24.26 3.72 -8.08
C TYR A 192 24.05 4.93 -7.16
N GLU A 193 25.11 5.62 -6.68
CA GLU A 193 24.97 6.84 -5.87
C GLU A 193 24.31 7.98 -6.65
N ASP A 194 24.64 8.13 -7.94
CA ASP A 194 24.03 9.15 -8.79
C ASP A 194 22.53 8.95 -8.95
N VAL A 195 22.12 7.70 -9.18
CA VAL A 195 20.70 7.37 -9.34
C VAL A 195 19.96 7.45 -8.00
N ALA A 196 20.60 7.07 -6.90
CA ALA A 196 20.03 7.26 -5.56
C ALA A 196 19.74 8.74 -5.28
N SER A 197 20.68 9.63 -5.62
CA SER A 197 20.49 11.08 -5.49
C SER A 197 19.29 11.58 -6.32
N LYS A 198 19.04 11.00 -7.50
CA LYS A 198 17.92 11.36 -8.35
C LYS A 198 16.57 10.97 -7.74
N PHE A 199 16.46 9.80 -7.14
CA PHE A 199 15.25 9.39 -6.44
C PHE A 199 15.00 10.20 -5.17
N PHE A 200 16.06 10.61 -4.47
CA PHE A 200 15.98 11.54 -3.36
C PHE A 200 15.39 12.89 -3.82
N GLU A 201 15.91 13.46 -4.93
CA GLU A 201 15.37 14.69 -5.52
C GLU A 201 13.88 14.56 -5.85
N HIS A 202 13.46 13.50 -6.53
CA HIS A 202 12.05 13.28 -6.85
C HIS A 202 11.18 13.22 -5.59
N PHE A 203 11.65 12.52 -4.55
CA PHE A 203 10.93 12.47 -3.28
C PHE A 203 10.78 13.85 -2.65
N VAL A 204 11.85 14.65 -2.63
CA VAL A 204 11.84 16.01 -2.07
C VAL A 204 10.80 16.89 -2.76
N TYR A 205 10.78 16.90 -4.09
CA TYR A 205 9.81 17.68 -4.85
C TYR A 205 8.36 17.21 -4.65
N ILE A 206 8.13 15.90 -4.51
CA ILE A 206 6.80 15.37 -4.23
C ILE A 206 6.37 15.71 -2.80
N ALA A 207 7.29 15.66 -1.85
CA ALA A 207 7.00 16.01 -0.46
C ALA A 207 6.63 17.49 -0.31
N ASP A 208 7.34 18.37 -1.02
CA ASP A 208 7.00 19.79 -1.09
C ASP A 208 5.61 20.00 -1.70
N ALA A 209 5.31 19.38 -2.84
CA ALA A 209 4.01 19.46 -3.48
C ALA A 209 2.85 19.00 -2.58
N MET A 210 3.05 17.94 -1.79
CA MET A 210 2.04 17.45 -0.84
C MET A 210 1.81 18.39 0.36
N ASN A 211 2.82 19.13 0.74
CA ASN A 211 2.83 19.89 2.00
C ASN A 211 2.73 21.41 1.79
N ASN A 212 3.15 21.93 0.63
CA ASN A 212 3.33 23.37 0.35
C ASN A 212 2.84 23.77 -1.05
N LEU A 213 1.67 23.33 -1.46
CA LEU A 213 1.05 23.87 -2.68
C LEU A 213 0.83 25.38 -2.46
N GLY A 214 1.63 26.21 -3.12
CA GLY A 214 1.81 27.65 -2.93
C GLY A 214 0.55 28.49 -2.72
N ALA A 215 0.70 29.78 -2.49
CA ALA A 215 -0.34 30.73 -2.02
C ALA A 215 -1.66 30.79 -2.84
N GLU A 216 -1.73 30.16 -4.00
CA GLU A 216 -2.90 30.12 -4.88
C GLU A 216 -3.56 28.72 -4.99
N CYS A 217 -2.97 27.66 -4.40
CA CYS A 217 -3.48 26.29 -4.48
C CYS A 217 -4.02 25.79 -3.15
N THR A 218 -5.10 25.01 -3.20
CA THR A 218 -5.64 24.35 -2.00
C THR A 218 -4.77 23.16 -1.66
N GLU A 219 -4.23 23.14 -0.44
CA GLU A 219 -3.37 22.08 0.06
C GLU A 219 -4.13 20.74 0.15
N LEU A 220 -3.46 19.63 -0.21
CA LEU A 220 -3.99 18.27 0.02
C LEU A 220 -4.11 17.94 1.52
N TRP A 221 -3.32 18.61 2.37
CA TRP A 221 -3.45 18.55 3.82
C TRP A 221 -4.48 19.54 4.33
N ASN A 222 -5.43 19.07 5.12
CA ASN A 222 -6.40 19.95 5.78
C ASN A 222 -6.01 20.20 7.24
N GLU A 223 -5.57 21.42 7.54
CA GLU A 223 -5.06 21.78 8.85
C GLU A 223 -6.11 21.69 9.96
N ARG A 224 -7.37 21.99 9.66
CA ARG A 224 -8.46 21.91 10.63
C ARG A 224 -8.77 20.45 11.00
N ASP A 225 -8.88 19.58 9.99
CA ASP A 225 -9.30 18.20 10.17
C ASP A 225 -8.13 17.28 10.57
N GLY A 226 -6.88 17.72 10.32
CA GLY A 226 -5.67 16.92 10.55
C GLY A 226 -5.62 15.67 9.67
N PHE A 227 -6.00 15.82 8.40
CA PHE A 227 -6.15 14.71 7.47
C PHE A 227 -5.87 15.13 6.03
N TYR A 228 -5.46 14.21 5.16
CA TYR A 228 -5.23 14.45 3.75
C TYR A 228 -6.49 14.17 2.93
N TYR A 229 -6.70 14.98 1.89
CA TYR A 229 -7.87 14.89 0.99
C TYR A 229 -7.46 15.13 -0.46
N ASP A 230 -8.26 14.62 -1.39
CA ASP A 230 -8.20 15.02 -2.79
C ASP A 230 -8.77 16.43 -2.98
N VAL A 231 -8.33 17.11 -4.04
CA VAL A 231 -8.85 18.43 -4.43
C VAL A 231 -9.38 18.37 -5.86
N LEU A 232 -10.65 18.71 -6.04
CA LEU A 232 -11.27 18.83 -7.35
C LEU A 232 -11.06 20.27 -7.87
N HIS A 233 -10.46 20.37 -9.04
CA HIS A 233 -10.37 21.62 -9.80
C HIS A 233 -11.47 21.64 -10.85
N MET A 234 -12.35 22.62 -10.78
CA MET A 234 -13.49 22.74 -11.69
C MET A 234 -13.84 24.22 -11.91
N GLN A 235 -13.91 24.66 -13.17
CA GLN A 235 -14.27 26.05 -13.53
C GLN A 235 -13.46 27.14 -12.80
N GLY A 236 -12.16 26.89 -12.54
CA GLY A 236 -11.29 27.82 -11.82
C GLY A 236 -11.53 27.85 -10.29
N HIS A 237 -12.32 26.92 -9.76
CA HIS A 237 -12.52 26.73 -8.32
C HIS A 237 -11.83 25.46 -7.86
N GLN A 238 -11.30 25.49 -6.63
CA GLN A 238 -10.71 24.35 -5.94
C GLN A 238 -11.66 23.89 -4.83
N ILE A 239 -12.08 22.63 -4.89
CA ILE A 239 -13.04 22.04 -3.96
C ILE A 239 -12.38 20.86 -3.23
N PRO A 240 -11.98 21.01 -1.96
CA PRO A 240 -11.46 19.90 -1.18
C PRO A 240 -12.53 18.82 -0.97
N ILE A 241 -12.24 17.60 -1.37
CA ILE A 241 -13.13 16.44 -1.18
C ILE A 241 -12.87 15.85 0.21
N ARG A 242 -13.51 16.44 1.23
CA ARG A 242 -13.29 16.08 2.64
C ARG A 242 -13.92 14.74 3.02
N LEU A 243 -13.61 13.72 2.25
CA LEU A 243 -14.04 12.36 2.47
C LEU A 243 -12.95 11.57 3.20
N ARG A 244 -13.14 11.25 4.48
CA ARG A 244 -12.21 10.44 5.25
C ARG A 244 -12.22 9.00 4.77
N SER A 245 -11.31 8.68 3.88
CA SER A 245 -11.13 7.37 3.28
C SER A 245 -9.66 6.93 3.37
N MET A 246 -9.37 5.72 2.88
CA MET A 246 -8.01 5.20 2.77
C MET A 246 -7.09 6.13 1.97
N VAL A 247 -7.64 6.90 1.02
CA VAL A 247 -6.90 7.91 0.24
C VAL A 247 -6.05 8.82 1.15
N GLY A 248 -6.63 9.32 2.24
CA GLY A 248 -5.93 10.20 3.18
C GLY A 248 -5.03 9.46 4.19
N LEU A 249 -4.99 8.13 4.17
CA LEU A 249 -4.07 7.31 4.97
C LEU A 249 -2.85 6.83 4.17
N ILE A 250 -2.95 6.77 2.84
CA ILE A 250 -1.86 6.35 1.95
C ILE A 250 -0.59 7.21 2.08
N PRO A 251 -0.65 8.53 2.41
CA PRO A 251 0.55 9.31 2.70
C PRO A 251 1.50 8.69 3.73
N LEU A 252 0.97 7.88 4.66
CA LEU A 252 1.77 7.16 5.66
C LEU A 252 2.68 6.09 5.05
N PHE A 253 2.39 5.60 3.83
CA PHE A 253 3.18 4.56 3.18
C PHE A 253 4.51 5.08 2.63
N ALA A 254 4.57 6.39 2.34
CA ALA A 254 5.78 7.05 1.87
C ALA A 254 6.72 7.36 3.03
N VAL A 255 7.35 6.31 3.56
CA VAL A 255 8.31 6.37 4.65
C VAL A 255 9.46 5.40 4.43
N GLU A 256 10.70 5.86 4.65
CA GLU A 256 11.91 5.02 4.65
C GLU A 256 12.89 5.49 5.72
N THR A 257 13.60 4.55 6.32
CA THR A 257 14.65 4.82 7.29
C THR A 257 16.01 4.52 6.70
N LEU A 258 16.94 5.45 6.83
CA LEU A 258 18.31 5.31 6.36
C LEU A 258 19.23 5.05 7.56
N GLU A 259 19.89 3.90 7.55
CA GLU A 259 20.95 3.59 8.51
C GLU A 259 22.18 4.43 8.19
N TYR A 260 22.70 5.17 9.17
CA TYR A 260 23.91 5.96 8.96
C TYR A 260 25.08 5.11 8.49
N ASP A 261 25.23 3.90 9.02
CA ASP A 261 26.29 2.95 8.64
C ASP A 261 26.23 2.52 7.16
N TRP A 262 25.07 2.62 6.52
CA TRP A 262 24.94 2.31 5.10
C TRP A 262 25.33 3.46 4.21
N ILE A 263 25.00 4.70 4.62
CA ILE A 263 25.21 5.90 3.79
C ILE A 263 26.54 6.59 4.05
N LYS A 264 27.20 6.36 5.19
CA LYS A 264 28.51 6.98 5.51
C LYS A 264 29.60 6.71 4.48
N ASP A 265 29.53 5.55 3.81
CA ASP A 265 30.47 5.11 2.76
C ASP A 265 30.01 5.53 1.35
N LEU A 266 28.99 6.39 1.24
CA LEU A 266 28.41 6.93 -0.01
C LEU A 266 28.61 8.46 -0.08
N PRO A 267 29.86 8.92 -0.32
CA PRO A 267 30.21 10.34 -0.19
C PRO A 267 29.51 11.25 -1.21
N ASP A 268 29.24 10.74 -2.41
CA ASP A 268 28.57 11.52 -3.45
C ASP A 268 27.09 11.73 -3.13
N PHE A 269 26.42 10.68 -2.66
CA PHE A 269 25.04 10.76 -2.18
C PHE A 269 24.91 11.72 -0.98
N LEU A 270 25.79 11.58 0.04
CA LEU A 270 25.77 12.46 1.21
C LEU A 270 25.99 13.92 0.84
N ARG A 271 26.98 14.22 0.00
CA ARG A 271 27.28 15.59 -0.45
C ARG A 271 26.08 16.23 -1.16
N ARG A 272 25.37 15.49 -2.01
CA ARG A 272 24.18 16.00 -2.71
C ARG A 272 23.01 16.20 -1.76
N THR A 273 22.79 15.28 -0.83
CA THR A 273 21.75 15.41 0.21
C THR A 273 22.03 16.61 1.09
N GLU A 274 23.27 16.80 1.54
CA GLU A 274 23.67 17.97 2.33
C GLU A 274 23.50 19.28 1.54
N TRP A 275 23.80 19.25 0.23
CA TRP A 275 23.61 20.40 -0.63
C TRP A 275 22.13 20.81 -0.67
N PHE A 276 21.20 19.87 -0.83
CA PHE A 276 19.76 20.14 -0.78
C PHE A 276 19.33 20.74 0.56
N LEU A 277 19.75 20.17 1.66
CA LEU A 277 19.42 20.66 3.00
C LEU A 277 19.93 22.08 3.26
N GLN A 278 21.07 22.45 2.69
CA GLN A 278 21.68 23.77 2.89
C GLN A 278 21.15 24.83 1.91
N ASN A 279 20.84 24.46 0.68
CA ASN A 279 20.55 25.40 -0.40
C ASN A 279 19.07 25.45 -0.81
N ARG A 280 18.27 24.47 -0.40
CA ARG A 280 16.84 24.38 -0.69
C ARG A 280 16.03 24.11 0.58
N PRO A 281 16.14 24.98 1.61
CA PRO A 281 15.32 24.87 2.82
C PRO A 281 13.82 24.96 2.48
N ASP A 282 13.48 25.74 1.45
CA ASP A 282 12.13 25.85 0.89
C ASP A 282 11.49 24.48 0.57
N LEU A 283 12.28 23.50 0.13
CA LEU A 283 11.82 22.15 -0.20
C LEU A 283 11.99 21.13 0.93
N THR A 284 12.85 21.41 1.90
CA THR A 284 13.30 20.40 2.87
C THR A 284 12.80 20.62 4.29
N ASP A 285 12.27 21.81 4.60
CA ASP A 285 11.80 22.14 5.96
C ASP A 285 10.60 21.28 6.39
N ASP A 286 9.77 20.84 5.44
CA ASP A 286 8.61 19.99 5.68
C ASP A 286 8.91 18.48 5.55
N ILE A 287 10.13 18.12 5.15
CA ILE A 287 10.54 16.71 5.14
C ILE A 287 10.91 16.28 6.56
N ALA A 288 10.17 15.32 7.07
CA ALA A 288 10.37 14.83 8.43
C ALA A 288 11.81 14.37 8.68
N CYS A 289 12.47 15.04 9.63
CA CYS A 289 13.62 14.51 10.39
C CYS A 289 14.88 14.09 9.62
N LEU A 290 15.15 14.63 8.42
CA LEU A 290 16.46 14.43 7.76
C LEU A 290 17.62 15.02 8.56
N GLN A 291 17.38 16.19 9.20
CA GLN A 291 18.41 16.93 9.93
C GLN A 291 18.68 16.36 11.32
N GLN A 292 17.67 15.76 11.97
CA GLN A 292 17.81 15.23 13.33
C GLN A 292 17.90 13.70 13.31
N PRO A 293 18.94 13.12 13.94
CA PRO A 293 19.03 11.68 14.05
C PRO A 293 17.97 11.15 15.04
N GLY A 294 17.26 10.11 14.62
CA GLY A 294 16.39 9.34 15.48
C GLY A 294 17.14 8.29 16.30
N SER A 295 16.41 7.27 16.75
CA SER A 295 16.97 6.15 17.50
C SER A 295 18.14 5.49 16.75
N ASN A 296 19.23 5.26 17.45
CA ASN A 296 20.48 4.68 16.90
C ASN A 296 21.12 5.48 15.73
N GLY A 297 20.89 6.79 15.67
CA GLY A 297 21.49 7.65 14.64
C GLY A 297 20.86 7.54 13.25
N ARG A 298 19.71 6.89 13.14
CA ARG A 298 18.97 6.75 11.88
C ARG A 298 18.44 8.08 11.35
N ARG A 299 18.27 8.16 10.03
CA ARG A 299 17.59 9.27 9.37
C ARG A 299 16.24 8.80 8.83
N LEU A 300 15.26 9.68 8.84
CA LEU A 300 13.93 9.42 8.31
C LEU A 300 13.67 10.25 7.06
N LEU A 301 13.19 9.57 6.03
CA LEU A 301 12.54 10.18 4.88
C LEU A 301 11.06 9.81 4.97
N ALA A 302 10.21 10.78 5.21
CA ALA A 302 8.77 10.56 5.28
C ALA A 302 8.02 11.77 4.72
N LEU A 303 6.92 11.48 4.04
CA LEU A 303 6.01 12.50 3.53
C LEU A 303 5.29 13.24 4.66
N VAL A 304 5.01 12.52 5.75
CA VAL A 304 4.21 12.99 6.87
C VAL A 304 5.13 13.39 8.03
N SER A 305 5.07 14.66 8.47
CA SER A 305 5.80 15.15 9.64
C SER A 305 5.32 14.48 10.93
N GLU A 306 6.11 14.58 12.02
CA GLU A 306 5.74 14.01 13.33
C GLU A 306 4.38 14.53 13.81
N GLU A 307 4.14 15.83 13.68
CA GLU A 307 2.88 16.45 14.12
C GLU A 307 1.69 15.92 13.29
N ARG A 308 1.82 15.92 11.96
CA ARG A 308 0.79 15.40 11.06
C ARG A 308 0.55 13.91 11.28
N LEU A 309 1.61 13.13 11.51
CA LEU A 309 1.52 11.70 11.87
C LEU A 309 0.63 11.50 13.11
N ARG A 310 0.85 12.25 14.18
CA ARG A 310 0.03 12.17 15.40
C ARG A 310 -1.44 12.47 15.14
N ARG A 311 -1.72 13.44 14.27
CA ARG A 311 -3.08 13.86 13.92
C ARG A 311 -3.79 12.82 13.06
N VAL A 312 -3.13 12.31 12.03
CA VAL A 312 -3.67 11.23 11.18
C VAL A 312 -3.91 9.97 12.00
N LEU A 313 -2.95 9.57 12.85
CA LEU A 313 -3.11 8.39 13.71
C LEU A 313 -4.26 8.53 14.70
N ARG A 314 -4.54 9.72 15.23
CA ARG A 314 -5.70 9.96 16.09
C ARG A 314 -7.02 9.61 15.38
N VAL A 315 -7.14 9.94 14.10
CA VAL A 315 -8.32 9.60 13.29
C VAL A 315 -8.30 8.10 12.94
N MET A 316 -7.17 7.59 12.44
CA MET A 316 -7.02 6.20 12.00
C MET A 316 -7.31 5.19 13.12
N LEU A 317 -6.85 5.48 14.34
CA LEU A 317 -6.95 4.57 15.50
C LEU A 317 -8.23 4.77 16.32
N SER A 318 -9.19 5.57 15.83
CA SER A 318 -10.50 5.74 16.44
C SER A 318 -11.49 4.67 15.96
N GLU A 319 -12.17 4.00 16.89
CA GLU A 319 -13.21 3.00 16.59
C GLU A 319 -14.46 3.61 15.94
N SER A 320 -14.71 4.89 16.18
CA SER A 320 -15.79 5.63 15.51
C SER A 320 -15.44 6.02 14.07
N GLU A 321 -14.16 5.91 13.70
CA GLU A 321 -13.63 6.24 12.37
C GLU A 321 -13.15 4.96 11.65
N PHE A 322 -11.84 4.70 11.65
CA PHE A 322 -11.26 3.64 10.83
C PHE A 322 -10.97 2.33 11.59
N LEU A 323 -10.73 2.38 12.90
CA LEU A 323 -10.32 1.19 13.64
C LEU A 323 -11.48 0.21 13.83
N SER A 324 -11.29 -1.04 13.38
CA SER A 324 -12.20 -2.17 13.56
C SER A 324 -11.51 -3.26 14.39
N ASP A 325 -12.28 -4.19 14.96
CA ASP A 325 -11.76 -5.41 15.58
C ASP A 325 -11.01 -6.32 14.61
N TYR A 326 -11.09 -6.03 13.30
CA TYR A 326 -10.53 -6.84 12.21
C TYR A 326 -9.48 -6.09 11.38
N GLY A 327 -9.11 -4.85 11.74
CA GLY A 327 -8.11 -4.03 11.05
C GLY A 327 -8.57 -2.59 10.79
N ILE A 328 -7.95 -1.92 9.82
CA ILE A 328 -8.28 -0.55 9.41
C ILE A 328 -9.25 -0.58 8.23
N ARG A 329 -10.38 0.10 8.37
CA ARG A 329 -11.42 0.23 7.34
C ARG A 329 -10.96 1.11 6.19
N ALA A 330 -11.44 0.84 4.99
CA ALA A 330 -11.14 1.65 3.82
C ALA A 330 -11.87 3.01 3.81
N LEU A 331 -13.00 3.14 4.51
CA LEU A 331 -13.73 4.39 4.71
C LEU A 331 -14.11 4.55 6.18
N SER A 332 -14.12 5.79 6.66
CA SER A 332 -14.52 6.09 8.03
C SER A 332 -15.96 5.67 8.32
N ARG A 333 -16.16 4.98 9.45
CA ARG A 333 -17.46 4.59 9.99
C ARG A 333 -18.35 5.79 10.33
N TYR A 334 -17.77 6.98 10.48
CA TYR A 334 -18.50 8.24 10.68
C TYR A 334 -19.62 8.43 9.65
N TYR A 335 -19.37 8.03 8.39
CA TYR A 335 -20.33 8.18 7.29
C TYR A 335 -21.52 7.20 7.35
N LYS A 336 -21.60 6.33 8.35
CA LYS A 336 -22.79 5.51 8.63
C LYS A 336 -24.00 6.36 9.05
N ALA A 337 -23.75 7.38 9.86
CA ALA A 337 -24.77 8.30 10.33
C ALA A 337 -24.76 9.65 9.59
N ASN A 338 -23.65 9.99 8.93
CA ASN A 338 -23.39 11.29 8.31
C ASN A 338 -22.86 11.09 6.88
N PRO A 339 -23.69 10.68 5.91
CA PRO A 339 -23.24 10.50 4.53
C PRO A 339 -22.51 11.71 3.99
N TYR A 340 -21.44 11.49 3.23
CA TYR A 340 -20.73 12.57 2.55
C TYR A 340 -21.48 12.97 1.29
N ILE A 341 -21.73 14.26 1.11
CA ILE A 341 -22.44 14.80 -0.05
C ILE A 341 -21.63 15.95 -0.61
N VAL A 342 -21.48 15.97 -1.94
CA VAL A 342 -20.88 17.07 -2.69
C VAL A 342 -21.71 17.37 -3.94
N GLU A 343 -21.88 18.66 -4.22
CA GLU A 343 -22.52 19.17 -5.44
C GLU A 343 -21.44 19.53 -6.45
N ALA A 344 -21.48 18.96 -7.64
CA ALA A 344 -20.53 19.24 -8.72
C ALA A 344 -21.22 19.06 -10.07
N GLY A 345 -20.98 19.98 -11.03
CA GLY A 345 -21.56 19.91 -12.38
C GLY A 345 -23.09 19.88 -12.40
N GLY A 346 -23.76 20.46 -11.38
CA GLY A 346 -25.22 20.43 -11.27
C GLY A 346 -25.79 19.09 -10.80
N GLU A 347 -24.96 18.14 -10.43
CA GLU A 347 -25.35 16.84 -9.87
C GLU A 347 -24.95 16.70 -8.40
N THR A 348 -25.70 15.89 -7.65
CA THR A 348 -25.42 15.55 -6.26
C THR A 348 -24.74 14.20 -6.17
N TYR A 349 -23.52 14.17 -5.63
CA TYR A 349 -22.75 12.96 -5.39
C TYR A 349 -22.79 12.59 -3.92
N ARG A 350 -22.94 11.28 -3.63
CA ARG A 350 -23.09 10.78 -2.27
C ARG A 350 -22.21 9.56 -2.01
N VAL A 351 -21.59 9.53 -0.83
CA VAL A 351 -20.85 8.37 -0.31
C VAL A 351 -21.37 8.02 1.07
N ASP A 352 -21.82 6.79 1.23
CA ASP A 352 -22.23 6.19 2.50
C ASP A 352 -21.17 5.19 2.98
N TYR A 353 -21.13 4.94 4.29
CA TYR A 353 -20.36 3.83 4.84
C TYR A 353 -21.05 2.51 4.52
N GLU A 354 -20.39 1.68 3.74
CA GLU A 354 -20.85 0.36 3.30
C GLU A 354 -19.82 -0.71 3.68
N PRO A 355 -19.89 -1.27 4.90
CA PRO A 355 -18.86 -2.19 5.39
C PRO A 355 -18.87 -3.57 4.75
N GLY A 356 -19.91 -3.89 3.97
CA GLY A 356 -20.12 -5.15 3.26
C GLY A 356 -19.84 -5.06 1.77
N GLU A 357 -20.64 -5.72 0.97
CA GLU A 357 -20.60 -5.63 -0.49
C GLU A 357 -21.10 -4.28 -0.97
N SER A 358 -20.59 -3.83 -2.14
CA SER A 358 -20.98 -2.55 -2.72
C SER A 358 -22.48 -2.49 -3.05
N ARG A 359 -23.06 -1.32 -2.82
CA ARG A 359 -24.41 -0.96 -3.27
C ARG A 359 -24.41 0.07 -4.39
N SER A 360 -23.21 0.57 -4.76
CA SER A 360 -23.05 1.47 -5.89
C SER A 360 -22.90 0.67 -7.18
N GLY A 361 -23.38 1.22 -8.29
CA GLY A 361 -23.16 0.63 -9.62
C GLY A 361 -21.78 0.93 -10.21
N MET A 362 -20.87 1.57 -9.47
CA MET A 362 -19.53 1.83 -9.91
C MET A 362 -18.75 0.52 -10.07
N PHE A 363 -17.97 0.38 -11.12
CA PHE A 363 -17.07 -0.74 -11.38
C PHE A 363 -17.73 -2.14 -11.29
N GLY A 364 -18.99 -2.28 -11.63
CA GLY A 364 -19.67 -3.57 -11.68
C GLY A 364 -20.05 -4.20 -10.35
N GLY A 365 -19.72 -3.58 -9.22
CA GLY A 365 -20.32 -3.88 -7.92
C GLY A 365 -19.69 -4.98 -7.07
N ASN A 366 -18.66 -5.70 -7.52
CA ASN A 366 -18.05 -6.77 -6.73
C ASN A 366 -17.01 -6.25 -5.75
N SER A 367 -16.27 -5.21 -6.11
CA SER A 367 -15.25 -4.59 -5.27
C SER A 367 -15.83 -3.41 -4.50
N ASN A 368 -15.47 -3.27 -3.23
CA ASN A 368 -15.98 -2.20 -2.38
C ASN A 368 -14.89 -1.62 -1.48
N TRP A 369 -14.61 -0.32 -1.66
CA TRP A 369 -13.68 0.45 -0.83
C TRP A 369 -14.38 1.44 0.12
N ARG A 370 -15.70 1.30 0.34
CA ARG A 370 -16.49 2.17 1.22
C ARG A 370 -16.73 1.60 2.62
N GLY A 371 -15.69 0.95 3.19
CA GLY A 371 -15.72 0.52 4.59
C GLY A 371 -15.12 -0.84 4.92
N PRO A 372 -14.97 -1.79 3.97
CA PRO A 372 -14.33 -3.07 4.23
C PRO A 372 -12.87 -2.98 4.66
N ILE A 373 -12.34 -4.12 5.13
CA ILE A 373 -10.93 -4.34 5.46
C ILE A 373 -10.24 -4.97 4.26
N TRP A 374 -9.15 -4.35 3.81
CA TRP A 374 -8.32 -4.82 2.70
C TRP A 374 -6.92 -5.17 3.20
N PHE A 375 -6.47 -6.39 2.95
CA PHE A 375 -5.16 -6.86 3.42
C PHE A 375 -3.99 -6.06 2.87
N PRO A 376 -3.91 -5.72 1.56
CA PRO A 376 -2.78 -4.94 1.03
C PRO A 376 -2.55 -3.63 1.74
N ALA A 377 -3.60 -2.81 1.89
CA ALA A 377 -3.53 -1.51 2.54
C ALA A 377 -3.19 -1.65 4.04
N ASN A 378 -3.80 -2.60 4.75
CA ASN A 378 -3.50 -2.86 6.16
C ASN A 378 -2.06 -3.35 6.34
N TYR A 379 -1.55 -4.19 5.45
CA TYR A 379 -0.18 -4.68 5.52
C TYR A 379 0.84 -3.55 5.33
N LEU A 380 0.64 -2.68 4.34
CA LEU A 380 1.50 -1.51 4.14
C LEU A 380 1.42 -0.54 5.31
N MET A 381 0.24 -0.37 5.92
CA MET A 381 0.06 0.44 7.13
C MET A 381 0.90 -0.10 8.29
N ILE A 382 0.84 -1.40 8.54
CA ILE A 382 1.64 -2.08 9.58
C ILE A 382 3.13 -1.85 9.34
N GLU A 383 3.62 -2.06 8.11
CA GLU A 383 5.04 -1.82 7.78
C GLU A 383 5.44 -0.35 7.96
N SER A 384 4.58 0.58 7.61
CA SER A 384 4.84 2.01 7.78
C SER A 384 4.97 2.37 9.26
N LEU A 385 4.07 1.89 10.11
CA LEU A 385 4.16 2.09 11.57
C LEU A 385 5.45 1.50 12.14
N GLN A 386 5.88 0.31 11.68
CA GLN A 386 7.14 -0.31 12.08
C GLN A 386 8.35 0.53 11.67
N LYS A 387 8.35 1.13 10.46
CA LYS A 387 9.42 2.04 10.01
C LYS A 387 9.47 3.33 10.83
N PHE A 388 8.32 3.91 11.13
CA PHE A 388 8.25 5.08 12.02
C PHE A 388 8.75 4.75 13.42
N ASP A 389 8.35 3.61 14.02
CA ASP A 389 8.85 3.16 15.31
C ASP A 389 10.37 2.93 15.30
N TYR A 390 10.88 2.36 14.22
CA TYR A 390 12.31 2.12 14.04
C TYR A 390 13.14 3.40 14.10
N PHE A 391 12.55 4.52 13.69
CA PHE A 391 13.15 5.84 13.79
C PHE A 391 12.89 6.50 15.15
N PHE A 392 11.63 6.61 15.57
CA PHE A 392 11.24 7.36 16.77
C PHE A 392 11.53 6.59 18.06
N GLY A 393 11.42 5.25 18.06
CA GLY A 393 11.59 4.38 19.21
C GLY A 393 10.53 4.59 20.30
N GLU A 394 10.90 4.28 21.54
CA GLU A 394 10.04 4.28 22.74
C GLU A 394 9.45 5.67 23.08
N ASN A 395 10.04 6.75 22.58
CA ASN A 395 9.63 8.11 22.92
C ASN A 395 8.38 8.57 22.17
N PHE A 396 8.06 7.93 21.04
CA PHE A 396 6.86 8.24 20.27
C PHE A 396 5.74 7.27 20.66
N ARG A 397 4.76 7.78 21.38
CA ARG A 397 3.59 7.01 21.80
C ARG A 397 2.31 7.68 21.34
N VAL A 398 1.32 6.86 21.04
CA VAL A 398 -0.04 7.29 20.65
C VAL A 398 -1.06 6.50 21.44
N GLU A 399 -2.23 7.07 21.59
CA GLU A 399 -3.34 6.44 22.28
C GLU A 399 -3.97 5.35 21.39
N PHE A 400 -4.15 4.13 21.94
CA PHE A 400 -4.71 3.00 21.20
C PHE A 400 -5.69 2.17 22.04
N PRO A 401 -6.96 2.03 21.63
CA PRO A 401 -7.66 2.89 20.65
C PRO A 401 -7.70 4.37 21.10
N THR A 402 -7.91 5.28 20.15
CA THR A 402 -8.07 6.71 20.47
C THR A 402 -9.22 6.91 21.44
N GLY A 403 -8.99 7.65 22.53
CA GLY A 403 -9.94 7.89 23.62
C GLY A 403 -9.88 6.85 24.75
N SER A 404 -8.96 5.86 24.70
CA SER A 404 -8.84 4.80 25.72
C SER A 404 -7.95 5.15 26.92
N GLY A 405 -7.09 6.16 26.80
CA GLY A 405 -6.04 6.49 27.76
C GLY A 405 -4.81 5.56 27.71
N LYS A 406 -4.83 4.50 26.89
CA LYS A 406 -3.72 3.55 26.77
C LYS A 406 -2.71 4.02 25.73
N MET A 407 -1.50 4.36 26.15
CA MET A 407 -0.42 4.85 25.29
C MET A 407 0.47 3.72 24.82
N LEU A 408 0.58 3.51 23.51
CA LEU A 408 1.40 2.49 22.86
C LEU A 408 2.46 3.12 21.96
N THR A 409 3.61 2.44 21.77
CA THR A 409 4.57 2.75 20.70
C THR A 409 3.97 2.37 19.34
N LEU A 410 4.55 2.86 18.26
CA LEU A 410 4.05 2.50 16.92
C LEU A 410 4.28 1.03 16.60
N TRP A 411 5.33 0.42 17.16
CA TRP A 411 5.53 -1.02 17.09
C TRP A 411 4.40 -1.79 17.79
N GLU A 412 4.07 -1.40 19.01
CA GLU A 412 2.97 -2.01 19.76
C GLU A 412 1.63 -1.84 19.03
N VAL A 413 1.38 -0.67 18.41
CA VAL A 413 0.20 -0.44 17.54
C VAL A 413 0.21 -1.38 16.34
N SER A 414 1.35 -1.54 15.67
CA SER A 414 1.45 -2.46 14.52
C SER A 414 1.10 -3.90 14.90
N LEU A 415 1.58 -4.37 16.05
CA LEU A 415 1.25 -5.71 16.58
C LEU A 415 -0.25 -5.87 16.89
N GLU A 416 -0.89 -4.83 17.44
CA GLU A 416 -2.33 -4.85 17.69
C GLU A 416 -3.13 -4.90 16.38
N LEU A 417 -2.68 -4.23 15.31
CA LEU A 417 -3.29 -4.34 13.98
C LEU A 417 -3.06 -5.72 13.36
N GLU A 418 -1.87 -6.30 13.50
CA GLU A 418 -1.58 -7.67 13.05
C GLU A 418 -2.52 -8.68 13.72
N LYS A 419 -2.74 -8.58 15.02
CA LYS A 419 -3.68 -9.45 15.76
C LYS A 419 -5.11 -9.29 15.25
N ARG A 420 -5.56 -8.05 15.01
CA ARG A 420 -6.91 -7.80 14.46
C ARG A 420 -7.09 -8.45 13.09
N LEU A 421 -6.09 -8.42 12.22
CA LEU A 421 -6.13 -9.16 10.95
C LEU A 421 -6.18 -10.70 11.18
N CYS A 422 -5.42 -11.21 12.14
CA CYS A 422 -5.45 -12.64 12.49
C CYS A 422 -6.81 -13.07 13.03
N ASN A 423 -7.53 -12.22 13.77
CA ASN A 423 -8.85 -12.53 14.33
C ASN A 423 -9.90 -12.85 13.25
N ILE A 424 -9.67 -12.44 12.00
CA ILE A 424 -10.51 -12.83 10.85
C ILE A 424 -10.51 -14.35 10.68
N PHE A 425 -9.35 -15.00 10.89
CA PHE A 425 -9.14 -16.42 10.61
C PHE A 425 -9.06 -17.31 11.87
N LEU A 426 -8.77 -16.73 13.02
CA LEU A 426 -8.68 -17.48 14.26
C LEU A 426 -10.07 -17.85 14.78
N LYS A 427 -10.16 -18.95 15.54
CA LYS A 427 -11.38 -19.36 16.25
C LYS A 427 -11.57 -18.44 17.47
N ASP A 428 -12.78 -17.95 17.63
CA ASP A 428 -13.19 -17.24 18.85
C ASP A 428 -13.44 -18.23 20.02
N GLU A 429 -13.87 -17.72 21.16
CA GLU A 429 -14.19 -18.51 22.36
C GLU A 429 -15.30 -19.57 22.14
N ASN A 430 -16.13 -19.38 21.11
CA ASN A 430 -17.20 -20.30 20.72
C ASN A 430 -16.74 -21.27 19.60
N GLY A 431 -15.46 -21.24 19.23
CA GLY A 431 -14.90 -22.06 18.17
C GLY A 431 -15.26 -21.61 16.76
N ARG A 432 -15.81 -20.40 16.58
CA ARG A 432 -16.24 -19.83 15.28
C ARG A 432 -15.14 -18.93 14.70
N ARG A 433 -15.12 -18.84 13.38
CA ARG A 433 -14.20 -17.95 12.65
C ARG A 433 -14.98 -16.80 12.00
N ALA A 434 -14.49 -15.57 12.17
CA ALA A 434 -15.13 -14.38 11.60
C ALA A 434 -15.24 -14.47 10.07
N VAL A 435 -14.21 -14.99 9.39
CA VAL A 435 -14.18 -15.15 7.92
C VAL A 435 -15.39 -15.87 7.35
N PHE A 436 -15.94 -16.85 8.07
CA PHE A 436 -17.10 -17.61 7.61
C PHE A 436 -18.46 -16.95 7.90
N GLY A 437 -18.46 -15.89 8.70
CA GLY A 437 -19.69 -15.17 9.08
C GLY A 437 -20.76 -16.12 9.63
N ASN A 438 -21.98 -16.00 9.12
CA ASN A 438 -23.12 -16.80 9.55
C ASN A 438 -23.32 -18.10 8.72
N THR A 439 -22.33 -18.53 7.94
CA THR A 439 -22.44 -19.75 7.14
C THR A 439 -22.17 -20.96 8.01
N GLU A 440 -23.20 -21.53 8.62
CA GLU A 440 -23.09 -22.66 9.58
C GLU A 440 -22.31 -23.83 9.03
N LYS A 441 -22.46 -24.17 7.75
CA LYS A 441 -21.70 -25.25 7.11
C LYS A 441 -20.19 -25.05 7.26
N PHE A 442 -19.68 -23.82 7.05
CA PHE A 442 -18.25 -23.52 7.18
C PHE A 442 -17.80 -23.45 8.64
N GLN A 443 -18.72 -23.21 9.58
CA GLN A 443 -18.40 -23.17 10.99
C GLN A 443 -18.32 -24.55 11.65
N THR A 444 -19.20 -25.48 11.25
CA THR A 444 -19.47 -26.70 12.03
C THR A 444 -19.19 -28.00 11.29
N ASP A 445 -19.33 -28.04 9.96
CA ASP A 445 -19.14 -29.24 9.16
C ASP A 445 -17.67 -29.69 9.19
N GLU A 446 -17.41 -30.94 9.51
CA GLU A 446 -16.06 -31.50 9.67
C GLU A 446 -15.21 -31.45 8.37
N HIS A 447 -15.85 -31.43 7.20
CA HIS A 447 -15.17 -31.35 5.92
C HIS A 447 -14.88 -29.88 5.48
N TRP A 448 -15.49 -28.86 6.14
CA TRP A 448 -15.35 -27.45 5.74
C TRP A 448 -14.73 -26.56 6.80
N ARG A 449 -14.98 -26.79 8.08
CA ARG A 449 -14.62 -25.87 9.17
C ARG A 449 -13.13 -25.56 9.29
N ASP A 450 -12.27 -26.45 8.79
CA ASP A 450 -10.82 -26.29 8.86
C ASP A 450 -10.20 -25.98 7.46
N HIS A 451 -11.02 -25.84 6.41
CA HIS A 451 -10.61 -25.34 5.10
C HIS A 451 -10.80 -23.84 5.03
N LEU A 452 -9.71 -23.08 5.30
CA LEU A 452 -9.74 -21.63 5.24
C LEU A 452 -9.83 -21.16 3.79
N LEU A 453 -10.81 -20.30 3.50
CA LEU A 453 -10.93 -19.63 2.23
C LEU A 453 -10.34 -18.24 2.34
N PHE A 454 -9.55 -17.84 1.36
CA PHE A 454 -9.02 -16.49 1.23
C PHE A 454 -9.97 -15.68 0.37
N PHE A 455 -10.57 -14.68 0.98
CA PHE A 455 -11.48 -13.75 0.33
C PHE A 455 -10.73 -12.50 -0.12
N GLU A 456 -11.30 -11.80 -1.07
CA GLU A 456 -10.72 -10.58 -1.63
C GLU A 456 -10.61 -9.46 -0.60
N TYR A 457 -11.68 -9.25 0.19
CA TYR A 457 -11.75 -8.30 1.29
C TYR A 457 -12.68 -8.80 2.40
N PHE A 458 -12.79 -8.05 3.48
CA PHE A 458 -13.52 -8.50 4.67
C PHE A 458 -14.45 -7.40 5.18
N HIS A 459 -15.60 -7.82 5.69
CA HIS A 459 -16.59 -6.89 6.23
C HIS A 459 -16.03 -6.03 7.36
N GLY A 460 -16.17 -4.71 7.25
CA GLY A 460 -15.57 -3.73 8.14
C GLY A 460 -15.95 -3.84 9.61
N ASP A 461 -17.16 -4.37 9.94
CA ASP A 461 -17.65 -4.43 11.31
C ASP A 461 -17.60 -5.83 11.95
N HIS A 462 -17.56 -6.92 11.17
CA HIS A 462 -17.57 -8.28 11.74
C HIS A 462 -16.67 -9.30 11.02
N GLY A 463 -15.78 -8.86 10.14
CA GLY A 463 -14.70 -9.68 9.60
C GLY A 463 -15.11 -10.81 8.64
N ARG A 464 -16.38 -10.88 8.21
CA ARG A 464 -16.80 -11.89 7.22
C ARG A 464 -16.10 -11.67 5.89
N GLY A 465 -15.63 -12.75 5.26
CA GLY A 465 -15.05 -12.71 3.92
C GLY A 465 -16.07 -12.31 2.85
N LEU A 466 -15.63 -11.52 1.88
CA LEU A 466 -16.42 -10.89 0.82
C LEU A 466 -15.63 -10.85 -0.49
N GLY A 467 -16.30 -10.57 -1.60
CA GLY A 467 -15.72 -10.57 -2.93
C GLY A 467 -15.34 -11.98 -3.39
N ALA A 468 -14.33 -12.09 -4.25
CA ALA A 468 -13.81 -13.36 -4.71
C ALA A 468 -13.32 -14.24 -3.55
N ASN A 469 -13.69 -15.53 -3.55
CA ASN A 469 -13.44 -16.42 -2.42
C ASN A 469 -12.50 -17.60 -2.73
N HIS A 470 -11.83 -17.56 -3.86
CA HIS A 470 -10.94 -18.61 -4.32
C HIS A 470 -9.54 -18.08 -4.57
N GLN A 471 -8.63 -18.26 -3.62
CA GLN A 471 -7.21 -17.99 -3.86
C GLN A 471 -6.91 -16.52 -4.20
N THR A 472 -7.63 -15.55 -3.61
CA THR A 472 -7.21 -14.16 -3.71
C THR A 472 -5.86 -14.02 -3.02
N GLY A 473 -4.80 -13.95 -3.82
CA GLY A 473 -3.43 -14.19 -3.38
C GLY A 473 -2.94 -13.15 -2.38
N TRP A 474 -3.41 -11.88 -2.44
CA TRP A 474 -2.99 -10.85 -1.49
C TRP A 474 -3.46 -11.11 -0.05
N THR A 475 -4.58 -11.81 0.16
CA THR A 475 -5.00 -12.24 1.50
C THR A 475 -4.04 -13.28 2.09
N GLY A 476 -3.24 -13.96 1.26
CA GLY A 476 -2.13 -14.79 1.68
C GLY A 476 -1.05 -14.04 2.50
N LEU A 477 -1.05 -12.70 2.50
CA LEU A 477 -0.25 -11.88 3.41
C LEU A 477 -0.47 -12.25 4.89
N ILE A 478 -1.60 -12.85 5.24
CA ILE A 478 -1.83 -13.38 6.60
C ILE A 478 -0.73 -14.34 7.02
N GLY A 479 -0.17 -15.14 6.10
CA GLY A 479 0.96 -16.03 6.40
C GLY A 479 2.21 -15.26 6.84
N LYS A 480 2.46 -14.09 6.24
CA LYS A 480 3.57 -13.22 6.63
C LYS A 480 3.28 -12.51 7.97
N VAL A 481 2.05 -12.07 8.20
CA VAL A 481 1.62 -11.48 9.47
C VAL A 481 1.81 -12.47 10.62
N LEU A 482 1.33 -13.70 10.48
CA LEU A 482 1.51 -14.77 11.47
C LEU A 482 2.98 -15.08 11.75
N GLN A 483 3.82 -15.08 10.70
CA GLN A 483 5.27 -15.26 10.87
C GLN A 483 5.88 -14.14 11.71
N GLN A 484 5.52 -12.88 11.47
CA GLN A 484 6.03 -11.73 12.20
C GLN A 484 5.63 -11.77 13.68
N LEU A 485 4.36 -12.07 13.98
CA LEU A 485 3.87 -12.25 15.34
C LEU A 485 4.61 -13.38 16.07
N GLY A 486 4.78 -14.54 15.43
CA GLY A 486 5.50 -15.66 16.03
C GLY A 486 6.99 -15.38 16.26
N GLU A 487 7.66 -14.67 15.37
CA GLU A 487 9.04 -14.24 15.54
C GLU A 487 9.17 -13.27 16.74
N TYR A 488 8.24 -12.34 16.87
CA TYR A 488 8.24 -11.38 17.99
C TYR A 488 8.03 -12.06 19.34
N GLU A 489 7.06 -12.96 19.46
CA GLU A 489 6.80 -13.71 20.68
C GLU A 489 8.00 -14.55 21.12
N ASN A 490 8.72 -15.16 20.20
CA ASN A 490 9.93 -15.94 20.48
C ASN A 490 11.10 -15.06 20.97
N THR A 491 11.19 -13.81 20.53
CA THR A 491 12.26 -12.89 20.94
C THR A 491 11.96 -12.18 22.28
N GLN A 492 10.69 -12.12 22.68
CA GLN A 492 10.23 -11.46 23.90
C GLN A 492 9.33 -12.36 24.77
N PRO A 493 9.84 -13.48 25.30
CA PRO A 493 9.02 -14.50 25.97
C PRO A 493 8.25 -14.01 27.20
N ASN A 494 8.64 -12.87 27.79
CA ASN A 494 7.96 -12.24 28.94
C ASN A 494 6.81 -11.30 28.55
N ARG A 495 6.65 -10.96 27.28
CA ARG A 495 5.53 -10.18 26.74
C ARG A 495 4.56 -11.11 25.99
N LYS A 496 3.98 -12.07 26.71
CA LYS A 496 2.86 -12.87 26.17
C LYS A 496 1.68 -11.93 25.96
N PHE A 497 1.44 -11.57 24.74
CA PHE A 497 0.17 -10.96 24.34
C PHE A 497 -0.88 -12.08 24.45
N GLY A 498 -1.92 -11.89 25.24
CA GLY A 498 -2.93 -12.89 25.60
C GLY A 498 -3.78 -13.48 24.48
N VAL A 499 -3.24 -13.59 23.28
CA VAL A 499 -3.74 -14.48 22.23
C VAL A 499 -3.13 -15.84 22.52
N THR A 500 -3.87 -16.69 23.21
CA THR A 500 -3.56 -18.12 23.23
C THR A 500 -3.77 -18.62 21.81
N ILE A 501 -2.75 -18.54 20.95
CA ILE A 501 -2.71 -19.34 19.72
C ILE A 501 -2.55 -20.77 20.25
N ASN A 502 -3.68 -21.44 20.50
CA ASN A 502 -3.71 -22.86 20.85
C ASN A 502 -3.32 -23.75 19.66
N THR A 503 -2.87 -23.12 18.58
CA THR A 503 -2.39 -23.80 17.38
C THR A 503 -0.93 -23.41 17.22
N THR A 504 -0.04 -24.36 17.35
CA THR A 504 1.40 -24.16 17.10
C THR A 504 1.62 -23.78 15.64
N THR A 505 2.70 -23.07 15.34
CA THR A 505 3.10 -22.76 13.95
C THR A 505 3.16 -24.04 13.09
N ASP A 506 3.51 -25.19 13.71
CA ASP A 506 3.52 -26.49 13.06
C ASP A 506 2.11 -26.99 12.70
N GLU A 507 1.10 -26.70 13.50
CA GLU A 507 -0.30 -27.05 13.18
C GLU A 507 -0.89 -26.19 12.06
N LEU A 508 -0.50 -24.91 12.01
CA LEU A 508 -0.87 -24.02 10.91
C LEU A 508 -0.16 -24.43 9.60
N LEU A 509 1.09 -24.83 9.67
CA LEU A 509 1.83 -25.35 8.52
C LEU A 509 1.27 -26.69 8.03
N ARG A 510 0.87 -27.59 8.94
CA ARG A 510 0.19 -28.85 8.60
C ARG A 510 -1.19 -28.61 8.01
N ALA A 511 -1.98 -27.69 8.55
CA ALA A 511 -3.27 -27.30 7.99
C ALA A 511 -3.14 -26.67 6.59
N ALA A 512 -2.00 -26.06 6.29
CA ALA A 512 -1.66 -25.57 4.96
C ALA A 512 -1.04 -26.62 4.03
N GLY A 513 -0.92 -27.90 4.49
CA GLY A 513 -0.33 -28.98 3.70
C GLY A 513 1.19 -28.89 3.52
N ILE A 514 1.87 -28.11 4.36
CA ILE A 514 3.34 -27.92 4.34
C ILE A 514 3.93 -28.83 5.43
N GLU A 515 4.20 -30.09 5.10
CA GLU A 515 5.05 -30.95 5.92
C GLU A 515 6.52 -30.56 5.77
N LYS A 516 7.28 -30.65 6.90
CA LYS A 516 8.74 -30.43 6.89
C LYS A 516 9.45 -31.53 6.11
#